data_7e29bac82a69452d9c6accdd89206762
#
_entry.id   7e29bac82a69452d9c6accdd89206762
#
_cell.length_a   1.000
_cell.length_b   1.000
_cell.length_c   1.000
_cell.angle_alpha   90.00
_cell.angle_beta   90.00
_cell.angle_gamma   90.00
#
_symmetry.space_group_name_H-M   'P 1'
#
loop_
_entity.id
_entity.type
_entity.pdbx_description
1 polymer ?
#
loop_
_entity_poly.entity_id
_entity_poly.type
_entity_poly.pdbx_seq_one_letter_code
_entity_poly.pdbx_strand_id
1 'polypeptide(L)'
;MKLERVIISGGGTGGHIFPAIAIADEIKRRFPTCHILFVGAEGKMEMERVPRAGYKIKALPIQGFQRKLTLSNLKLPFKIIYSLLKARKIIKNFKPQLVIGVGGYASGPTLKMANLLGVPTLIQEQNSYPGKTNKLLASKAKAICTAYPNMERFFPKDLIHYTGNPVRAEMVDIIGKREKAIEHFKLDADKPTILVIGGSLGAKTLNKAIKHGMEKLHEANVQVLWQCGRLYHSDMAISVDRRNLSSIHLHQFIDKMDLAYACADVVISRAGAISVSELSLVGKPTILVPSPNVAEDHQTKNAMTLVNESAAILVEDQSARSKLVNEALQLLENVSLKQELGKNILTFGKKQAAEQIVDVCISIAKKKWK
;
A
#
# COMPACT_ATOMS: atom_id res chain seq x y z
N MET A 1 8.56 -4.66 -27.57
CA MET A 1 8.95 -6.07 -27.36
C MET A 1 7.83 -6.78 -26.63
N LYS A 2 7.56 -8.07 -26.92
CA LYS A 2 6.54 -8.87 -26.21
C LYS A 2 7.14 -9.50 -24.97
N LEU A 3 6.45 -9.36 -23.82
CA LEU A 3 6.80 -10.06 -22.59
C LEU A 3 6.15 -11.45 -22.59
N GLU A 4 6.96 -12.49 -22.43
CA GLU A 4 6.49 -13.88 -22.41
C GLU A 4 6.63 -14.54 -21.05
N ARG A 5 7.69 -14.18 -20.28
CA ARG A 5 7.99 -14.74 -18.95
C ARG A 5 8.54 -13.68 -18.02
N VAL A 6 7.85 -13.42 -16.93
CA VAL A 6 8.24 -12.43 -15.92
C VAL A 6 8.18 -13.05 -14.53
N ILE A 7 9.21 -12.81 -13.71
CA ILE A 7 9.16 -13.10 -12.28
C ILE A 7 8.86 -11.79 -11.54
N ILE A 8 7.93 -11.83 -10.58
CA ILE A 8 7.67 -10.72 -9.65
C ILE A 8 7.96 -11.23 -8.24
N SER A 9 8.81 -10.52 -7.50
CA SER A 9 9.25 -10.93 -6.17
C SER A 9 9.04 -9.84 -5.15
N GLY A 10 8.43 -10.24 -4.04
CA GLY A 10 8.19 -9.36 -2.91
C GLY A 10 7.12 -9.92 -1.99
N GLY A 11 6.81 -9.16 -0.94
CA GLY A 11 5.77 -9.57 0.00
C GLY A 11 6.03 -9.13 1.43
N GLY A 12 5.46 -9.86 2.37
CA GLY A 12 5.50 -9.59 3.81
C GLY A 12 4.38 -8.66 4.29
N THR A 13 3.94 -7.72 3.48
CA THR A 13 2.85 -6.78 3.80
C THR A 13 1.99 -6.48 2.58
N GLY A 14 0.75 -6.00 2.80
CA GLY A 14 -0.13 -5.56 1.72
C GLY A 14 0.50 -4.46 0.85
N GLY A 15 1.31 -3.57 1.45
CA GLY A 15 2.01 -2.51 0.74
C GLY A 15 2.98 -2.97 -0.36
N HIS A 16 3.46 -4.21 -0.31
CA HIS A 16 4.27 -4.83 -1.37
C HIS A 16 3.42 -5.73 -2.28
N ILE A 17 2.45 -6.46 -1.71
CA ILE A 17 1.70 -7.48 -2.44
C ILE A 17 0.75 -6.85 -3.46
N PHE A 18 -0.01 -5.83 -3.06
CA PHE A 18 -0.99 -5.21 -3.96
C PHE A 18 -0.36 -4.49 -5.16
N PRO A 19 0.74 -3.72 -5.01
CA PRO A 19 1.49 -3.21 -6.16
C PRO A 19 2.01 -4.30 -7.09
N ALA A 20 2.50 -5.41 -6.53
CA ALA A 20 2.98 -6.54 -7.32
C ALA A 20 1.86 -7.17 -8.16
N ILE A 21 0.66 -7.32 -7.58
CA ILE A 21 -0.53 -7.83 -8.28
C ILE A 21 -0.96 -6.83 -9.36
N ALA A 22 -1.03 -5.54 -9.06
CA ALA A 22 -1.43 -4.51 -10.02
C ALA A 22 -0.48 -4.45 -11.25
N ILE A 23 0.83 -4.61 -11.02
CA ILE A 23 1.82 -4.73 -12.12
C ILE A 23 1.57 -6.02 -12.92
N ALA A 24 1.29 -7.13 -12.26
CA ALA A 24 1.00 -8.40 -12.93
C ALA A 24 -0.27 -8.34 -13.78
N ASP A 25 -1.32 -7.72 -13.26
CA ASP A 25 -2.60 -7.53 -13.95
C ASP A 25 -2.41 -6.67 -15.20
N GLU A 26 -1.64 -5.58 -15.12
CA GLU A 26 -1.33 -4.72 -16.26
C GLU A 26 -0.47 -5.45 -17.32
N ILE A 27 0.53 -6.25 -16.88
CA ILE A 27 1.28 -7.12 -17.80
C ILE A 27 0.34 -8.11 -18.51
N LYS A 28 -0.59 -8.72 -17.79
CA LYS A 28 -1.57 -9.65 -18.36
C LYS A 28 -2.57 -8.97 -19.30
N ARG A 29 -2.99 -7.75 -18.97
CA ARG A 29 -3.87 -6.94 -19.84
C ARG A 29 -3.22 -6.67 -21.20
N ARG A 30 -1.92 -6.32 -21.21
CA ARG A 30 -1.16 -6.05 -22.46
C ARG A 30 -0.66 -7.31 -23.16
N PHE A 31 -0.31 -8.33 -22.40
CA PHE A 31 0.25 -9.58 -22.86
C PHE A 31 -0.46 -10.79 -22.25
N PRO A 32 -1.68 -11.14 -22.72
CA PRO A 32 -2.49 -12.21 -22.13
C PRO A 32 -1.78 -13.56 -22.03
N THR A 33 -0.86 -13.85 -22.96
CA THR A 33 -0.08 -15.08 -23.01
C THR A 33 1.18 -15.06 -22.13
N CYS A 34 1.52 -13.94 -21.49
CA CYS A 34 2.70 -13.83 -20.64
C CYS A 34 2.57 -14.76 -19.41
N HIS A 35 3.57 -15.58 -19.17
CA HIS A 35 3.67 -16.39 -17.97
C HIS A 35 4.28 -15.57 -16.84
N ILE A 36 3.51 -15.38 -15.79
CA ILE A 36 3.96 -14.65 -14.59
C ILE A 36 4.14 -15.64 -13.43
N LEU A 37 5.29 -15.60 -12.78
CA LEU A 37 5.61 -16.38 -11.60
C LEU A 37 5.98 -15.45 -10.44
N PHE A 38 5.24 -15.54 -9.34
CA PHE A 38 5.62 -14.85 -8.12
C PHE A 38 6.65 -15.64 -7.30
N VAL A 39 7.49 -14.89 -6.56
CA VAL A 39 8.42 -15.45 -5.59
C VAL A 39 8.25 -14.69 -4.28
N GLY A 40 7.81 -15.39 -3.24
CA GLY A 40 7.50 -14.84 -1.91
C GLY A 40 8.24 -15.53 -0.78
N ALA A 41 8.08 -15.04 0.45
CA ALA A 41 8.62 -15.66 1.65
C ALA A 41 7.63 -16.68 2.22
N GLU A 42 8.14 -17.84 2.63
CA GLU A 42 7.36 -18.92 3.19
C GLU A 42 6.58 -18.49 4.45
N GLY A 43 5.30 -18.89 4.55
CA GLY A 43 4.43 -18.58 5.69
C GLY A 43 4.02 -17.10 5.79
N LYS A 44 4.19 -16.31 4.74
CA LYS A 44 3.78 -14.90 4.69
C LYS A 44 2.50 -14.69 3.87
N MET A 45 1.92 -13.50 4.02
CA MET A 45 0.63 -13.12 3.44
C MET A 45 0.56 -13.34 1.91
N GLU A 46 1.66 -13.15 1.21
CA GLU A 46 1.74 -13.35 -0.24
C GLU A 46 1.42 -14.77 -0.67
N MET A 47 1.73 -15.77 0.18
CA MET A 47 1.46 -17.19 -0.12
C MET A 47 -0.04 -17.50 -0.22
N GLU A 48 -0.89 -16.65 0.36
CA GLU A 48 -2.34 -16.75 0.29
C GLU A 48 -2.94 -15.75 -0.73
N ARG A 49 -2.47 -14.50 -0.70
CA ARG A 49 -3.07 -13.42 -1.51
C ARG A 49 -2.77 -13.53 -3.00
N VAL A 50 -1.56 -13.94 -3.36
CA VAL A 50 -1.16 -14.08 -4.76
C VAL A 50 -1.95 -15.20 -5.48
N PRO A 51 -2.11 -16.41 -4.91
CA PRO A 51 -2.99 -17.43 -5.50
C PRO A 51 -4.45 -17.00 -5.61
N ARG A 52 -4.99 -16.26 -4.64
CA ARG A 52 -6.35 -15.70 -4.72
C ARG A 52 -6.53 -14.70 -5.86
N ALA A 53 -5.43 -14.03 -6.28
CA ALA A 53 -5.40 -13.16 -7.46
C ALA A 53 -5.15 -13.94 -8.77
N GLY A 54 -5.13 -15.28 -8.75
CA GLY A 54 -4.98 -16.11 -9.94
C GLY A 54 -3.53 -16.36 -10.38
N TYR A 55 -2.53 -15.99 -9.58
CA TYR A 55 -1.12 -16.15 -9.95
C TYR A 55 -0.43 -17.31 -9.22
N LYS A 56 0.50 -17.98 -9.93
CA LYS A 56 1.38 -19.00 -9.34
C LYS A 56 2.48 -18.35 -8.52
N ILE A 57 2.78 -18.92 -7.34
CA ILE A 57 3.83 -18.43 -6.44
C ILE A 57 4.76 -19.57 -6.01
N LYS A 58 6.06 -19.27 -5.87
CA LYS A 58 7.08 -20.13 -5.26
C LYS A 58 7.58 -19.49 -3.98
N ALA A 59 7.69 -20.28 -2.91
CA ALA A 59 8.17 -19.83 -1.60
C ALA A 59 9.71 -19.89 -1.51
N LEU A 60 10.30 -18.89 -0.85
CA LEU A 60 11.69 -18.95 -0.34
C LEU A 60 11.66 -19.05 1.19
N PRO A 61 12.52 -19.87 1.82
CA PRO A 61 12.55 -20.02 3.27
C PRO A 61 13.31 -18.86 3.94
N ILE A 62 13.00 -17.64 3.52
CA ILE A 62 13.62 -16.41 4.02
C ILE A 62 12.67 -15.71 4.99
N GLN A 63 13.24 -15.14 6.04
CA GLN A 63 12.54 -14.29 7.00
C GLN A 63 13.38 -13.07 7.35
N GLY A 64 12.75 -12.03 7.88
CA GLY A 64 13.46 -10.84 8.33
C GLY A 64 14.33 -11.12 9.55
N PHE A 65 15.36 -10.29 9.70
CA PHE A 65 16.17 -10.23 10.90
C PHE A 65 15.27 -9.80 12.08
N GLN A 66 15.19 -10.63 13.11
CA GLN A 66 14.48 -10.27 14.34
C GLN A 66 15.35 -9.30 15.14
N ARG A 67 14.76 -8.15 15.54
CA ARG A 67 15.48 -7.13 16.33
C ARG A 67 15.96 -7.63 17.70
N LYS A 68 15.34 -8.70 18.24
CA LYS A 68 15.79 -9.37 19.45
C LYS A 68 16.82 -10.44 19.09
N LEU A 69 17.88 -10.54 19.88
CA LEU A 69 18.87 -11.62 19.77
C LEU A 69 18.18 -12.94 20.16
N THR A 70 17.87 -13.75 19.15
CA THR A 70 17.24 -15.05 19.31
C THR A 70 18.08 -16.12 18.60
N LEU A 71 18.03 -17.38 19.09
CA LEU A 71 18.68 -18.51 18.44
C LEU A 71 18.27 -18.68 16.96
N SER A 72 17.10 -18.14 16.57
CA SER A 72 16.67 -18.11 15.18
C SER A 72 17.54 -17.22 14.27
N ASN A 73 18.22 -16.22 14.83
CA ASN A 73 19.15 -15.38 14.07
C ASN A 73 20.43 -16.12 13.68
N LEU A 74 20.87 -17.13 14.43
CA LEU A 74 22.02 -17.98 14.08
C LEU A 74 21.75 -18.83 12.81
N LYS A 75 20.51 -19.17 12.54
CA LYS A 75 20.10 -19.92 11.33
C LYS A 75 19.92 -19.00 10.11
N LEU A 76 19.96 -17.67 10.28
CA LEU A 76 19.69 -16.70 9.20
C LEU A 76 20.70 -16.79 8.05
N PRO A 77 22.04 -16.89 8.25
CA PRO A 77 22.99 -17.04 7.16
C PRO A 77 22.70 -18.27 6.29
N PHE A 78 22.40 -19.41 6.90
CA PHE A 78 22.04 -20.64 6.18
C PHE A 78 20.73 -20.48 5.39
N LYS A 79 19.72 -19.81 5.96
CA LYS A 79 18.47 -19.52 5.26
C LYS A 79 18.70 -18.57 4.05
N ILE A 80 19.60 -17.61 4.18
CA ILE A 80 19.96 -16.70 3.08
C ILE A 80 20.63 -17.49 1.95
N ILE A 81 21.65 -18.30 2.25
CA ILE A 81 22.36 -19.11 1.26
C ILE A 81 21.38 -20.07 0.56
N TYR A 82 20.56 -20.79 1.33
CA TYR A 82 19.57 -21.70 0.77
C TYR A 82 18.54 -20.95 -0.09
N SER A 83 18.09 -19.76 0.33
CA SER A 83 17.17 -18.92 -0.46
C SER A 83 17.81 -18.44 -1.76
N LEU A 84 19.10 -18.10 -1.76
CA LEU A 84 19.85 -17.76 -2.97
C LEU A 84 19.91 -18.94 -3.95
N LEU A 85 20.26 -20.14 -3.47
CA LEU A 85 20.33 -21.35 -4.30
C LEU A 85 18.95 -21.72 -4.86
N LYS A 86 17.90 -21.63 -4.04
CA LYS A 86 16.52 -21.89 -4.48
C LYS A 86 16.05 -20.85 -5.50
N ALA A 87 16.33 -19.56 -5.28
CA ALA A 87 16.05 -18.50 -6.24
C ALA A 87 16.77 -18.74 -7.59
N ARG A 88 18.06 -19.12 -7.54
CA ARG A 88 18.84 -19.51 -8.74
C ARG A 88 18.15 -20.63 -9.52
N LYS A 89 17.72 -21.71 -8.82
CA LYS A 89 17.01 -22.84 -9.43
C LYS A 89 15.68 -22.39 -10.07
N ILE A 90 14.91 -21.56 -9.37
CA ILE A 90 13.63 -21.02 -9.88
C ILE A 90 13.87 -20.21 -11.16
N ILE A 91 14.83 -19.29 -11.16
CA ILE A 91 15.13 -18.43 -12.31
C ILE A 91 15.63 -19.25 -13.50
N LYS A 92 16.55 -20.21 -13.29
CA LYS A 92 17.06 -21.08 -14.37
C LYS A 92 15.96 -21.93 -15.00
N ASN A 93 15.04 -22.48 -14.19
CA ASN A 93 13.95 -23.31 -14.69
C ASN A 93 12.86 -22.50 -15.39
N PHE A 94 12.55 -21.31 -14.88
CA PHE A 94 11.49 -20.47 -15.43
C PHE A 94 11.97 -19.64 -16.63
N LYS A 95 13.25 -19.30 -16.70
CA LYS A 95 13.89 -18.52 -17.78
C LYS A 95 13.17 -17.19 -18.05
N PRO A 96 13.06 -16.27 -17.05
CA PRO A 96 12.36 -15.01 -17.22
C PRO A 96 13.15 -14.02 -18.09
N GLN A 97 12.45 -13.19 -18.84
CA GLN A 97 13.03 -12.06 -19.59
C GLN A 97 13.33 -10.87 -18.64
N LEU A 98 12.66 -10.81 -17.50
CA LEU A 98 12.73 -9.74 -16.51
C LEU A 98 12.37 -10.27 -15.13
N VAL A 99 13.01 -9.73 -14.10
CA VAL A 99 12.62 -9.93 -12.69
C VAL A 99 12.29 -8.58 -12.05
N ILE A 100 11.08 -8.46 -11.51
CA ILE A 100 10.59 -7.25 -10.83
C ILE A 100 10.64 -7.48 -9.32
N GLY A 101 11.27 -6.58 -8.58
CA GLY A 101 11.29 -6.57 -7.12
C GLY A 101 10.43 -5.44 -6.57
N VAL A 102 9.44 -5.79 -5.76
CA VAL A 102 8.56 -4.81 -5.10
C VAL A 102 8.88 -4.62 -3.62
N GLY A 103 10.02 -5.10 -3.16
CA GLY A 103 10.41 -5.05 -1.74
C GLY A 103 10.01 -6.28 -0.94
N GLY A 104 10.34 -6.25 0.35
CA GLY A 104 10.21 -7.42 1.22
C GLY A 104 11.40 -8.38 1.15
N TYR A 105 11.37 -9.40 2.00
CA TYR A 105 12.55 -10.27 2.20
C TYR A 105 12.85 -11.17 1.01
N ALA A 106 11.83 -11.62 0.27
CA ALA A 106 12.01 -12.53 -0.86
C ALA A 106 12.65 -11.83 -2.08
N SER A 107 12.44 -10.52 -2.26
CA SER A 107 13.01 -9.79 -3.39
C SER A 107 14.54 -9.73 -3.33
N GLY A 108 15.13 -9.71 -2.13
CA GLY A 108 16.59 -9.71 -1.95
C GLY A 108 17.30 -10.86 -2.69
N PRO A 109 17.11 -12.10 -2.28
CA PRO A 109 17.71 -13.26 -2.95
C PRO A 109 17.30 -13.40 -4.42
N THR A 110 16.06 -13.07 -4.76
CA THR A 110 15.55 -13.23 -6.12
C THR A 110 16.23 -12.28 -7.09
N LEU A 111 16.27 -10.97 -6.80
CA LEU A 111 16.94 -9.99 -7.66
C LEU A 111 18.46 -10.17 -7.67
N LYS A 112 19.07 -10.51 -6.53
CA LYS A 112 20.50 -10.80 -6.46
C LYS A 112 20.89 -11.93 -7.42
N MET A 113 20.13 -13.03 -7.42
CA MET A 113 20.40 -14.14 -8.31
C MET A 113 20.04 -13.84 -9.76
N ALA A 114 19.00 -13.04 -10.04
CA ALA A 114 18.69 -12.57 -11.37
C ALA A 114 19.86 -11.77 -11.97
N ASN A 115 20.39 -10.81 -11.21
CA ASN A 115 21.55 -10.01 -11.60
C ASN A 115 22.78 -10.88 -11.89
N LEU A 116 23.09 -11.87 -11.05
CA LEU A 116 24.20 -12.80 -11.24
C LEU A 116 24.03 -13.71 -12.48
N LEU A 117 22.79 -13.98 -12.86
CA LEU A 117 22.47 -14.77 -14.06
C LEU A 117 22.29 -13.91 -15.32
N GLY A 118 22.58 -12.60 -15.24
CA GLY A 118 22.45 -11.66 -16.36
C GLY A 118 20.99 -11.44 -16.81
N VAL A 119 20.02 -11.63 -15.89
CA VAL A 119 18.62 -11.28 -16.12
C VAL A 119 18.39 -9.85 -15.64
N PRO A 120 17.85 -8.96 -16.49
CA PRO A 120 17.54 -7.60 -16.08
C PRO A 120 16.56 -7.57 -14.90
N THR A 121 16.78 -6.61 -13.99
CA THR A 121 15.91 -6.41 -12.83
C THR A 121 15.37 -5.01 -12.82
N LEU A 122 14.10 -4.89 -12.40
CA LEU A 122 13.42 -3.65 -12.07
C LEU A 122 13.09 -3.64 -10.59
N ILE A 123 13.31 -2.52 -9.92
CA ILE A 123 12.87 -2.28 -8.54
C ILE A 123 11.67 -1.33 -8.58
N GLN A 124 10.59 -1.65 -7.87
CA GLN A 124 9.50 -0.71 -7.59
C GLN A 124 9.56 -0.37 -6.10
N GLU A 125 9.70 0.93 -5.79
CA GLU A 125 9.73 1.44 -4.42
C GLU A 125 8.48 2.25 -4.13
N GLN A 126 7.75 1.83 -3.09
CA GLN A 126 6.43 2.38 -2.76
C GLN A 126 6.49 3.58 -1.81
N ASN A 127 7.56 3.74 -1.05
CA ASN A 127 7.66 4.71 0.03
C ASN A 127 8.57 5.88 -0.34
N SER A 128 8.36 7.02 0.30
CA SER A 128 9.25 8.20 0.19
C SER A 128 10.63 7.97 0.83
N TYR A 129 10.76 6.93 1.66
CA TYR A 129 12.03 6.44 2.21
C TYR A 129 12.17 4.96 1.89
N PRO A 130 13.15 4.58 1.05
CA PRO A 130 13.23 3.23 0.51
C PRO A 130 13.69 2.20 1.53
N GLY A 131 13.16 0.98 1.36
CA GLY A 131 13.56 -0.18 2.15
C GLY A 131 15.03 -0.56 1.94
N LYS A 132 15.66 -1.13 2.97
CA LYS A 132 17.08 -1.57 2.93
C LYS A 132 17.38 -2.49 1.76
N THR A 133 16.50 -3.43 1.46
CA THR A 133 16.65 -4.38 0.35
C THR A 133 16.74 -3.65 -0.99
N ASN A 134 15.84 -2.70 -1.25
CA ASN A 134 15.84 -1.94 -2.49
C ASN A 134 17.11 -1.09 -2.63
N LYS A 135 17.57 -0.44 -1.54
CA LYS A 135 18.83 0.30 -1.53
C LYS A 135 20.06 -0.57 -1.87
N LEU A 136 20.14 -1.78 -1.30
CA LEU A 136 21.23 -2.72 -1.55
C LEU A 136 21.26 -3.25 -3.01
N LEU A 137 20.11 -3.35 -3.64
CA LEU A 137 19.97 -3.90 -5.00
C LEU A 137 20.04 -2.83 -6.09
N ALA A 138 19.88 -1.56 -5.74
CA ALA A 138 19.71 -0.45 -6.66
C ALA A 138 20.83 -0.34 -7.71
N SER A 139 22.10 -0.45 -7.30
CA SER A 139 23.27 -0.30 -8.19
C SER A 139 23.37 -1.37 -9.29
N LYS A 140 22.66 -2.48 -9.17
CA LYS A 140 22.64 -3.59 -10.13
C LYS A 140 21.30 -3.71 -10.87
N ALA A 141 20.31 -2.92 -10.51
CA ALA A 141 19.06 -2.85 -11.25
C ALA A 141 19.24 -2.18 -12.61
N LYS A 142 18.35 -2.46 -13.56
CA LYS A 142 18.32 -1.78 -14.85
C LYS A 142 17.37 -0.60 -14.85
N ALA A 143 16.39 -0.57 -13.95
CA ALA A 143 15.49 0.54 -13.72
C ALA A 143 14.93 0.49 -12.30
N ILE A 144 14.53 1.66 -11.78
CA ILE A 144 13.93 1.83 -10.47
C ILE A 144 12.70 2.73 -10.63
N CYS A 145 11.52 2.15 -10.52
CA CYS A 145 10.26 2.89 -10.51
C CYS A 145 9.96 3.36 -9.08
N THR A 146 9.76 4.66 -8.90
CA THR A 146 9.53 5.26 -7.58
C THR A 146 8.14 5.86 -7.48
N ALA A 147 7.55 5.80 -6.29
CA ALA A 147 6.25 6.38 -6.01
C ALA A 147 6.31 7.87 -5.66
N TYR A 148 7.47 8.34 -5.26
CA TYR A 148 7.71 9.71 -4.81
C TYR A 148 8.83 10.37 -5.61
N PRO A 149 8.81 11.72 -5.75
CA PRO A 149 9.92 12.47 -6.35
C PRO A 149 11.15 12.53 -5.42
N ASN A 150 12.24 13.12 -5.90
CA ASN A 150 13.46 13.40 -5.12
C ASN A 150 14.11 12.15 -4.50
N MET A 151 14.07 11.03 -5.25
CA MET A 151 14.64 9.74 -4.81
C MET A 151 16.13 9.56 -5.20
N GLU A 152 16.73 10.49 -5.90
CA GLU A 152 18.15 10.51 -6.30
C GLU A 152 19.11 10.54 -5.10
N ARG A 153 18.65 11.00 -3.95
CA ARG A 153 19.38 10.89 -2.67
C ARG A 153 19.57 9.46 -2.17
N PHE A 154 18.85 8.50 -2.74
CA PHE A 154 18.90 7.08 -2.36
C PHE A 154 19.26 6.14 -3.49
N PHE A 155 19.03 6.55 -4.74
CA PHE A 155 19.18 5.71 -5.92
C PHE A 155 19.96 6.44 -7.02
N PRO A 156 20.67 5.72 -7.91
CA PRO A 156 21.31 6.32 -9.07
C PRO A 156 20.28 7.04 -9.93
N LYS A 157 20.51 8.33 -10.20
CA LYS A 157 19.59 9.23 -10.92
C LYS A 157 19.15 8.66 -12.27
N ASP A 158 20.09 8.11 -13.03
CA ASP A 158 19.84 7.59 -14.38
C ASP A 158 18.94 6.36 -14.44
N LEU A 159 18.70 5.71 -13.30
CA LEU A 159 17.86 4.52 -13.18
C LEU A 159 16.44 4.84 -12.67
N ILE A 160 16.20 6.07 -12.23
CA ILE A 160 14.93 6.47 -11.59
C ILE A 160 13.88 6.81 -12.65
N HIS A 161 12.72 6.21 -12.49
CA HIS A 161 11.49 6.55 -13.20
C HIS A 161 10.42 6.89 -12.14
N TYR A 162 9.98 8.15 -12.10
CA TYR A 162 8.91 8.57 -11.20
C TYR A 162 7.56 8.20 -11.80
N THR A 163 7.07 7.00 -11.47
CA THR A 163 5.84 6.41 -12.01
C THR A 163 4.64 6.50 -11.06
N GLY A 164 4.87 6.68 -9.78
CA GLY A 164 3.84 6.50 -8.76
C GLY A 164 3.73 5.03 -8.31
N ASN A 165 2.80 4.78 -7.38
CA ASN A 165 2.42 3.42 -6.99
C ASN A 165 1.29 2.90 -7.87
N PRO A 166 1.36 1.66 -8.34
CA PRO A 166 0.26 1.04 -9.06
C PRO A 166 -0.89 0.74 -8.09
N VAL A 167 -1.99 1.45 -8.30
CA VAL A 167 -3.26 1.30 -7.58
C VAL A 167 -4.28 0.70 -8.54
N ARG A 168 -5.18 -0.13 -8.04
CA ARG A 168 -6.27 -0.70 -8.84
C ARG A 168 -7.27 0.40 -9.20
N ALA A 169 -7.47 0.63 -10.50
CA ALA A 169 -8.29 1.72 -11.00
C ALA A 169 -9.74 1.69 -10.47
N GLU A 170 -10.32 0.49 -10.35
CA GLU A 170 -11.68 0.30 -9.85
C GLU A 170 -11.87 0.76 -8.40
N MET A 171 -10.81 0.81 -7.58
CA MET A 171 -10.90 1.23 -6.18
C MET A 171 -10.91 2.76 -5.99
N VAL A 172 -10.47 3.51 -6.98
CA VAL A 172 -10.32 4.96 -6.93
C VAL A 172 -11.26 5.71 -7.90
N ASP A 173 -12.03 4.98 -8.67
CA ASP A 173 -13.09 5.53 -9.52
C ASP A 173 -14.32 5.83 -8.67
N ILE A 174 -14.45 7.09 -8.24
CA ILE A 174 -15.51 7.57 -7.33
C ILE A 174 -16.55 8.46 -8.00
N ILE A 175 -16.33 8.82 -9.28
CA ILE A 175 -17.18 9.81 -9.96
C ILE A 175 -18.60 9.26 -10.14
N GLY A 176 -19.59 10.05 -9.72
CA GLY A 176 -21.01 9.70 -9.82
C GLY A 176 -21.46 8.55 -8.92
N LYS A 177 -20.65 8.13 -7.92
CA LYS A 177 -20.98 6.99 -7.07
C LYS A 177 -21.51 7.35 -5.68
N ARG A 178 -21.69 8.65 -5.34
CA ARG A 178 -22.09 9.07 -3.99
C ARG A 178 -23.46 8.52 -3.59
N GLU A 179 -24.46 8.63 -4.44
CA GLU A 179 -25.84 8.13 -4.16
C GLU A 179 -25.83 6.61 -3.92
N LYS A 180 -25.18 5.86 -4.82
CA LYS A 180 -25.01 4.42 -4.68
C LYS A 180 -24.25 4.04 -3.41
N ALA A 181 -23.29 4.85 -2.97
CA ALA A 181 -22.53 4.63 -1.75
C ALA A 181 -23.39 4.85 -0.50
N ILE A 182 -24.22 5.91 -0.49
CA ILE A 182 -25.19 6.22 0.57
C ILE A 182 -26.15 5.05 0.75
N GLU A 183 -26.75 4.56 -0.35
CA GLU A 183 -27.64 3.40 -0.33
C GLU A 183 -26.92 2.14 0.18
N HIS A 184 -25.72 1.85 -0.36
CA HIS A 184 -24.96 0.63 -0.02
C HIS A 184 -24.58 0.56 1.46
N PHE A 185 -24.15 1.67 2.04
CA PHE A 185 -23.75 1.74 3.45
C PHE A 185 -24.89 2.15 4.39
N LYS A 186 -26.11 2.38 3.85
CA LYS A 186 -27.28 2.84 4.59
C LYS A 186 -27.02 4.12 5.37
N LEU A 187 -26.37 5.08 4.71
CA LEU A 187 -26.05 6.38 5.26
C LEU A 187 -27.20 7.37 5.07
N ASP A 188 -27.20 8.41 5.86
CA ASP A 188 -28.09 9.56 5.71
C ASP A 188 -27.45 10.55 4.70
N ALA A 189 -28.19 10.90 3.65
CA ALA A 189 -27.68 11.77 2.59
C ALA A 189 -27.39 13.20 3.06
N ASP A 190 -28.12 13.66 4.08
CA ASP A 190 -28.05 15.03 4.61
C ASP A 190 -26.96 15.21 5.68
N LYS A 191 -26.30 14.11 6.07
CA LYS A 191 -25.25 14.16 7.10
C LYS A 191 -23.85 14.06 6.50
N PRO A 192 -22.89 14.84 7.01
CA PRO A 192 -21.49 14.67 6.61
C PRO A 192 -20.95 13.31 7.08
N THR A 193 -20.10 12.71 6.24
CA THR A 193 -19.53 11.37 6.47
C THR A 193 -18.02 11.43 6.68
N ILE A 194 -17.53 10.93 7.81
CA ILE A 194 -16.11 10.65 8.03
C ILE A 194 -15.83 9.18 7.73
N LEU A 195 -14.92 8.91 6.81
CA LEU A 195 -14.39 7.57 6.57
C LEU A 195 -13.14 7.33 7.41
N VAL A 196 -13.12 6.25 8.20
CA VAL A 196 -11.96 5.87 9.03
C VAL A 196 -11.38 4.54 8.57
N ILE A 197 -10.09 4.54 8.16
CA ILE A 197 -9.42 3.36 7.60
C ILE A 197 -8.16 3.03 8.40
N GLY A 198 -8.20 1.92 9.14
CA GLY A 198 -7.07 1.39 9.91
C GLY A 198 -6.26 0.30 9.19
N GLY A 199 -6.60 -0.03 7.92
CA GLY A 199 -6.09 -1.19 7.19
C GLY A 199 -6.82 -2.49 7.56
N SER A 200 -6.52 -3.59 6.85
CA SER A 200 -7.23 -4.88 6.97
C SER A 200 -7.16 -5.54 8.36
N LEU A 201 -6.06 -5.32 9.09
CA LEU A 201 -5.90 -5.82 10.46
C LEU A 201 -6.44 -4.84 11.51
N GLY A 202 -6.67 -3.59 11.11
CA GLY A 202 -7.05 -2.49 11.99
C GLY A 202 -5.86 -1.76 12.61
N ALA A 203 -6.12 -0.58 13.15
CA ALA A 203 -5.14 0.28 13.81
C ALA A 203 -5.60 0.62 15.23
N LYS A 204 -4.92 0.07 16.23
CA LYS A 204 -5.31 0.19 17.65
C LYS A 204 -5.55 1.63 18.07
N THR A 205 -4.66 2.53 17.68
CA THR A 205 -4.73 3.95 18.06
C THR A 205 -5.94 4.64 17.42
N LEU A 206 -6.17 4.43 16.10
CA LEU A 206 -7.35 4.96 15.43
C LEU A 206 -8.64 4.43 16.08
N ASN A 207 -8.71 3.12 16.31
CA ASN A 207 -9.87 2.51 16.94
C ASN A 207 -10.15 3.08 18.34
N LYS A 208 -9.11 3.28 19.16
CA LYS A 208 -9.24 3.89 20.46
C LYS A 208 -9.65 5.36 20.39
N ALA A 209 -9.15 6.12 19.41
CA ALA A 209 -9.49 7.53 19.24
C ALA A 209 -10.95 7.69 18.83
N ILE A 210 -11.42 6.93 17.83
CA ILE A 210 -12.82 6.95 17.40
C ILE A 210 -13.75 6.47 18.52
N LYS A 211 -13.43 5.33 19.18
CA LYS A 211 -14.19 4.84 20.34
C LYS A 211 -14.33 5.91 21.45
N HIS A 212 -13.29 6.70 21.70
CA HIS A 212 -13.29 7.75 22.72
C HIS A 212 -14.15 8.94 22.32
N GLY A 213 -14.19 9.31 21.05
CA GLY A 213 -14.89 10.49 20.57
C GLY A 213 -16.20 10.23 19.81
N MET A 214 -16.70 8.98 19.77
CA MET A 214 -17.87 8.65 18.93
C MET A 214 -19.18 9.31 19.41
N GLU A 215 -19.32 9.57 20.72
CA GLU A 215 -20.45 10.33 21.27
C GLU A 215 -20.42 11.77 20.76
N LYS A 216 -19.25 12.43 20.82
CA LYS A 216 -19.07 13.77 20.27
C LYS A 216 -19.35 13.87 18.78
N LEU A 217 -18.97 12.84 18.00
CA LEU A 217 -19.29 12.76 16.56
C LEU A 217 -20.79 12.62 16.33
N HIS A 218 -21.47 11.83 17.14
CA HIS A 218 -22.93 11.67 17.10
C HIS A 218 -23.68 12.97 17.45
N GLU A 219 -23.28 13.64 18.53
CA GLU A 219 -23.83 14.92 18.96
C GLU A 219 -23.61 16.04 17.91
N ALA A 220 -22.50 16.00 17.18
CA ALA A 220 -22.23 16.89 16.06
C ALA A 220 -23.02 16.55 14.79
N ASN A 221 -23.94 15.57 14.83
CA ASN A 221 -24.72 15.10 13.68
C ASN A 221 -23.85 14.58 12.51
N VAL A 222 -22.68 13.99 12.80
CA VAL A 222 -21.75 13.42 11.85
C VAL A 222 -21.87 11.91 11.84
N GLN A 223 -21.92 11.30 10.66
CA GLN A 223 -21.86 9.85 10.54
C GLN A 223 -20.45 9.36 10.22
N VAL A 224 -20.12 8.18 10.73
CA VAL A 224 -18.78 7.60 10.62
C VAL A 224 -18.86 6.24 9.95
N LEU A 225 -18.29 6.12 8.76
CA LEU A 225 -18.04 4.85 8.12
C LEU A 225 -16.67 4.33 8.59
N TRP A 226 -16.68 3.30 9.45
CA TRP A 226 -15.47 2.92 10.19
C TRP A 226 -15.03 1.49 9.92
N GLN A 227 -13.88 1.32 9.22
CA GLN A 227 -13.21 0.03 9.10
C GLN A 227 -12.25 -0.17 10.28
N CYS A 228 -12.68 -0.91 11.30
CA CYS A 228 -11.88 -1.15 12.51
C CYS A 228 -10.86 -2.29 12.38
N GLY A 229 -11.01 -3.16 11.37
CA GLY A 229 -10.12 -4.30 11.12
C GLY A 229 -10.45 -5.55 11.96
N ARG A 230 -10.01 -6.69 11.45
CA ARG A 230 -10.37 -8.01 11.99
C ARG A 230 -10.02 -8.19 13.46
N LEU A 231 -8.87 -7.65 13.90
CA LEU A 231 -8.38 -7.86 15.27
C LEU A 231 -9.18 -7.11 16.35
N TYR A 232 -9.95 -6.09 15.96
CA TYR A 232 -10.62 -5.20 16.91
C TYR A 232 -12.14 -5.18 16.77
N HIS A 233 -12.68 -5.85 15.75
CA HIS A 233 -14.10 -5.74 15.42
C HIS A 233 -15.02 -6.09 16.59
N SER A 234 -14.79 -7.22 17.26
CA SER A 234 -15.63 -7.66 18.39
C SER A 234 -15.68 -6.63 19.52
N ASP A 235 -14.51 -6.08 19.91
CA ASP A 235 -14.43 -5.08 20.99
C ASP A 235 -15.09 -3.76 20.60
N MET A 236 -14.97 -3.36 19.33
CA MET A 236 -15.56 -2.12 18.83
C MET A 236 -17.07 -2.26 18.68
N ALA A 237 -17.56 -3.41 18.18
CA ALA A 237 -18.99 -3.71 18.07
C ALA A 237 -19.70 -3.61 19.41
N ILE A 238 -19.19 -4.29 20.45
CA ILE A 238 -19.71 -4.17 21.82
C ILE A 238 -19.77 -2.72 22.30
N SER A 239 -18.79 -1.93 21.89
CA SER A 239 -18.72 -0.53 22.34
C SER A 239 -19.71 0.39 21.63
N VAL A 240 -19.99 0.13 20.35
CA VAL A 240 -21.01 0.84 19.55
C VAL A 240 -22.40 0.45 20.01
N ASP A 241 -22.68 -0.85 20.15
CA ASP A 241 -23.98 -1.39 20.55
C ASP A 241 -24.41 -0.87 21.92
N ARG A 242 -23.50 -0.84 22.91
CA ARG A 242 -23.79 -0.33 24.26
C ARG A 242 -24.21 1.14 24.29
N ARG A 243 -23.80 1.95 23.32
CA ARG A 243 -24.11 3.37 23.23
C ARG A 243 -25.29 3.68 22.32
N ASN A 244 -25.72 2.69 21.55
CA ASN A 244 -26.83 2.80 20.58
C ASN A 244 -26.70 4.01 19.64
N LEU A 245 -25.48 4.23 19.10
CA LEU A 245 -25.20 5.38 18.24
C LEU A 245 -25.46 5.03 16.76
N SER A 246 -26.61 5.41 16.25
CA SER A 246 -27.04 5.12 14.88
C SER A 246 -26.18 5.77 13.79
N SER A 247 -25.38 6.79 14.13
CA SER A 247 -24.45 7.45 13.21
C SER A 247 -23.11 6.71 13.03
N ILE A 248 -22.87 5.61 13.75
CA ILE A 248 -21.61 4.87 13.68
C ILE A 248 -21.80 3.57 12.88
N HIS A 249 -21.33 3.56 11.64
CA HIS A 249 -21.40 2.42 10.73
C HIS A 249 -20.09 1.62 10.80
N LEU A 250 -20.05 0.62 11.70
CA LEU A 250 -18.87 -0.17 11.98
C LEU A 250 -18.73 -1.34 11.01
N HIS A 251 -17.58 -1.46 10.38
CA HIS A 251 -17.21 -2.58 9.50
C HIS A 251 -15.90 -3.23 9.94
N GLN A 252 -15.86 -4.56 9.92
CA GLN A 252 -14.62 -5.30 10.07
C GLN A 252 -13.67 -5.04 8.90
N PHE A 253 -14.23 -5.04 7.68
CA PHE A 253 -13.54 -4.78 6.43
C PHE A 253 -14.52 -4.19 5.41
N ILE A 254 -14.05 -3.25 4.59
CA ILE A 254 -14.82 -2.64 3.52
C ILE A 254 -14.27 -3.13 2.18
N ASP A 255 -15.07 -3.92 1.45
CA ASP A 255 -14.69 -4.46 0.14
C ASP A 255 -14.86 -3.43 -0.99
N LYS A 256 -15.90 -2.59 -0.88
CA LYS A 256 -16.25 -1.56 -1.86
C LYS A 256 -15.61 -0.21 -1.49
N MET A 257 -14.27 -0.14 -1.63
CA MET A 257 -13.54 1.09 -1.27
C MET A 257 -13.89 2.28 -2.16
N ASP A 258 -14.22 2.05 -3.43
CA ASP A 258 -14.72 3.09 -4.34
C ASP A 258 -15.97 3.78 -3.79
N LEU A 259 -16.92 3.00 -3.29
CA LEU A 259 -18.13 3.54 -2.65
C LEU A 259 -17.79 4.24 -1.32
N ALA A 260 -16.90 3.65 -0.50
CA ALA A 260 -16.49 4.27 0.76
C ALA A 260 -15.82 5.64 0.55
N TYR A 261 -14.94 5.74 -0.43
CA TYR A 261 -14.35 7.03 -0.81
C TYR A 261 -15.38 7.99 -1.41
N ALA A 262 -16.35 7.50 -2.21
CA ALA A 262 -17.34 8.34 -2.84
C ALA A 262 -18.25 9.06 -1.84
N CYS A 263 -18.68 8.39 -0.76
CA CYS A 263 -19.55 9.00 0.27
C CYS A 263 -18.76 9.86 1.29
N ALA A 264 -17.46 9.70 1.42
CA ALA A 264 -16.66 10.42 2.41
C ALA A 264 -16.54 11.92 2.12
N ASP A 265 -16.69 12.74 3.14
CA ASP A 265 -16.42 14.19 3.12
C ASP A 265 -15.04 14.48 3.71
N VAL A 266 -14.59 13.68 4.67
CA VAL A 266 -13.24 13.66 5.25
C VAL A 266 -12.79 12.21 5.41
N VAL A 267 -11.50 11.94 5.17
CA VAL A 267 -10.91 10.61 5.37
C VAL A 267 -9.87 10.66 6.47
N ILE A 268 -9.96 9.75 7.44
CA ILE A 268 -8.94 9.50 8.46
C ILE A 268 -8.25 8.19 8.11
N SER A 269 -6.92 8.21 7.91
CA SER A 269 -6.19 7.03 7.49
C SER A 269 -4.80 6.90 8.13
N ARG A 270 -4.27 5.68 8.14
CA ARG A 270 -2.83 5.46 8.28
C ARG A 270 -2.10 5.92 7.01
N ALA A 271 -0.83 6.34 7.16
CA ALA A 271 -0.01 6.81 6.05
C ALA A 271 0.79 5.67 5.36
N GLY A 272 0.14 4.51 5.16
CA GLY A 272 0.72 3.44 4.35
C GLY A 272 0.87 3.86 2.88
N ALA A 273 1.91 3.43 2.20
CA ALA A 273 2.23 3.87 0.85
C ALA A 273 1.06 3.75 -0.13
N ILE A 274 0.35 2.61 -0.12
CA ILE A 274 -0.79 2.39 -1.02
C ILE A 274 -2.00 3.24 -0.61
N SER A 275 -2.29 3.34 0.69
CA SER A 275 -3.38 4.21 1.16
C SER A 275 -3.16 5.68 0.76
N VAL A 276 -1.92 6.19 0.92
CA VAL A 276 -1.57 7.54 0.46
C VAL A 276 -1.77 7.68 -1.03
N SER A 277 -1.34 6.70 -1.84
CA SER A 277 -1.52 6.73 -3.29
C SER A 277 -2.99 6.66 -3.73
N GLU A 278 -3.81 5.86 -3.05
CA GLU A 278 -5.26 5.83 -3.26
C GLU A 278 -5.90 7.19 -2.93
N LEU A 279 -5.58 7.76 -1.76
CA LEU A 279 -6.07 9.06 -1.33
C LEU A 279 -5.68 10.18 -2.29
N SER A 280 -4.45 10.11 -2.84
CA SER A 280 -3.99 11.07 -3.86
C SER A 280 -4.74 10.96 -5.19
N LEU A 281 -5.37 9.82 -5.47
CA LEU A 281 -6.18 9.63 -6.68
C LEU A 281 -7.65 10.01 -6.49
N VAL A 282 -8.18 9.87 -5.27
CA VAL A 282 -9.58 10.20 -4.98
C VAL A 282 -9.80 11.67 -4.58
N GLY A 283 -8.75 12.40 -4.18
CA GLY A 283 -8.83 13.83 -3.91
C GLY A 283 -9.66 14.23 -2.69
N LYS A 284 -9.80 13.34 -1.71
CA LYS A 284 -10.58 13.64 -0.50
C LYS A 284 -9.73 14.35 0.55
N PRO A 285 -10.29 15.36 1.27
CA PRO A 285 -9.62 15.95 2.43
C PRO A 285 -9.22 14.88 3.43
N THR A 286 -7.95 14.83 3.81
CA THR A 286 -7.40 13.68 4.53
C THR A 286 -6.64 14.09 5.77
N ILE A 287 -6.91 13.37 6.89
CA ILE A 287 -6.12 13.39 8.11
C ILE A 287 -5.31 12.11 8.17
N LEU A 288 -3.99 12.24 8.20
CA LEU A 288 -3.06 11.12 8.29
C LEU A 288 -2.58 10.93 9.72
N VAL A 289 -2.68 9.69 10.20
CA VAL A 289 -2.17 9.28 11.50
C VAL A 289 -1.10 8.20 11.28
N PRO A 290 0.18 8.57 11.12
CA PRO A 290 1.25 7.60 10.84
C PRO A 290 1.41 6.59 11.97
N SER A 291 1.68 5.32 11.63
CA SER A 291 2.00 4.29 12.61
C SER A 291 3.47 4.39 13.01
N PRO A 292 3.82 4.49 14.31
CA PRO A 292 5.21 4.49 14.76
C PRO A 292 5.85 3.10 14.69
N ASN A 293 5.04 2.04 14.52
CA ASN A 293 5.50 0.64 14.59
C ASN A 293 5.86 0.07 13.21
N VAL A 294 6.43 0.89 12.33
CA VAL A 294 6.85 0.48 10.98
C VAL A 294 8.36 0.61 10.82
N ALA A 295 8.91 -0.09 9.82
CA ALA A 295 10.34 -0.02 9.54
C ALA A 295 10.73 1.39 9.05
N GLU A 296 11.89 1.90 9.49
CA GLU A 296 12.48 3.16 9.00
C GLU A 296 11.54 4.38 9.12
N ASP A 297 10.51 4.29 9.96
CA ASP A 297 9.49 5.34 10.15
C ASP A 297 8.89 5.85 8.81
N HIS A 298 8.69 4.93 7.87
CA HIS A 298 8.27 5.30 6.51
C HIS A 298 6.87 5.93 6.47
N GLN A 299 5.96 5.62 7.42
CA GLN A 299 4.63 6.23 7.41
C GLN A 299 4.67 7.72 7.75
N THR A 300 5.47 8.13 8.74
CA THR A 300 5.66 9.56 9.03
C THR A 300 6.25 10.29 7.83
N LYS A 301 7.25 9.68 7.17
CA LYS A 301 7.87 10.26 5.98
C LYS A 301 6.91 10.38 4.80
N ASN A 302 6.07 9.36 4.57
CA ASN A 302 5.02 9.42 3.55
C ASN A 302 4.00 10.52 3.86
N ALA A 303 3.54 10.63 5.12
CA ALA A 303 2.61 11.67 5.54
C ALA A 303 3.19 13.07 5.36
N MET A 304 4.42 13.28 5.83
CA MET A 304 5.08 14.59 5.74
C MET A 304 5.29 15.07 4.31
N THR A 305 5.44 14.15 3.34
CA THR A 305 5.51 14.53 1.92
C THR A 305 4.23 15.24 1.46
N LEU A 306 3.06 14.85 1.97
CA LEU A 306 1.78 15.50 1.65
C LEU A 306 1.55 16.73 2.52
N VAL A 307 1.86 16.65 3.81
CA VAL A 307 1.66 17.73 4.79
C VAL A 307 2.46 18.98 4.42
N ASN A 308 3.71 18.82 4.00
CA ASN A 308 4.59 19.91 3.59
C ASN A 308 4.06 20.68 2.36
N GLU A 309 3.19 20.05 1.56
CA GLU A 309 2.56 20.62 0.38
C GLU A 309 1.08 20.98 0.63
N SER A 310 0.68 21.13 1.90
CA SER A 310 -0.72 21.42 2.29
C SER A 310 -1.73 20.46 1.63
N ALA A 311 -1.36 19.18 1.48
CA ALA A 311 -2.18 18.14 0.86
C ALA A 311 -2.85 17.18 1.84
N ALA A 312 -2.50 17.28 3.13
CA ALA A 312 -3.11 16.50 4.21
C ALA A 312 -2.83 17.16 5.57
N ILE A 313 -3.62 16.82 6.57
CA ILE A 313 -3.37 17.16 7.98
C ILE A 313 -2.65 15.98 8.66
N LEU A 314 -1.67 16.27 9.50
CA LEU A 314 -0.99 15.28 10.35
C LEU A 314 -1.56 15.29 11.76
N VAL A 315 -1.91 14.12 12.26
CA VAL A 315 -2.13 13.89 13.69
C VAL A 315 -1.17 12.79 14.15
N GLU A 316 -0.30 13.10 15.09
CA GLU A 316 0.64 12.12 15.65
C GLU A 316 -0.09 11.00 16.38
N ASP A 317 0.41 9.75 16.25
CA ASP A 317 -0.20 8.56 16.85
C ASP A 317 -0.44 8.71 18.37
N GLN A 318 0.53 9.28 19.08
CA GLN A 318 0.44 9.49 20.55
C GLN A 318 -0.64 10.49 20.95
N SER A 319 -0.93 11.50 20.14
CA SER A 319 -1.93 12.53 20.41
C SER A 319 -3.31 12.22 19.79
N ALA A 320 -3.42 11.16 18.97
CA ALA A 320 -4.63 10.85 18.23
C ALA A 320 -5.87 10.68 19.13
N ARG A 321 -5.71 10.07 20.31
CA ARG A 321 -6.84 9.88 21.24
C ARG A 321 -7.50 11.19 21.67
N SER A 322 -6.74 12.25 21.88
CA SER A 322 -7.25 13.55 22.36
C SER A 322 -7.56 14.54 21.25
N LYS A 323 -6.86 14.45 20.09
CA LYS A 323 -6.93 15.47 19.04
C LYS A 323 -7.75 15.04 17.81
N LEU A 324 -7.71 13.77 17.43
CA LEU A 324 -8.17 13.30 16.12
C LEU A 324 -9.63 13.68 15.81
N VAL A 325 -10.54 13.47 16.74
CA VAL A 325 -11.96 13.76 16.53
C VAL A 325 -12.20 15.27 16.44
N ASN A 326 -11.51 16.07 17.23
CA ASN A 326 -11.62 17.54 17.17
C ASN A 326 -11.11 18.06 15.81
N GLU A 327 -9.94 17.60 15.36
CA GLU A 327 -9.38 17.95 14.05
C GLU A 327 -10.33 17.56 12.91
N ALA A 328 -10.96 16.39 13.01
CA ALA A 328 -11.89 15.92 11.99
C ALA A 328 -13.17 16.79 11.93
N LEU A 329 -13.72 17.18 13.08
CA LEU A 329 -14.87 18.09 13.15
C LEU A 329 -14.53 19.49 12.62
N GLN A 330 -13.40 20.06 13.03
CA GLN A 330 -12.92 21.35 12.52
C GLN A 330 -12.71 21.32 11.01
N LEU A 331 -12.14 20.24 10.49
CA LEU A 331 -11.95 20.09 9.04
C LEU A 331 -13.30 19.99 8.31
N LEU A 332 -14.29 19.28 8.87
CA LEU A 332 -15.63 19.19 8.27
C LEU A 332 -16.30 20.56 8.13
N GLU A 333 -16.14 21.44 9.11
CA GLU A 333 -16.71 22.80 9.12
C GLU A 333 -15.95 23.74 8.17
N ASN A 334 -14.66 23.53 7.93
CA ASN A 334 -13.83 24.41 7.13
C ASN A 334 -13.87 24.05 5.62
N VAL A 335 -14.83 24.63 4.92
CA VAL A 335 -15.05 24.38 3.48
C VAL A 335 -13.82 24.74 2.63
N SER A 336 -13.19 25.90 2.91
CA SER A 336 -12.01 26.36 2.18
C SER A 336 -10.83 25.38 2.34
N LEU A 337 -10.53 24.97 3.56
CA LEU A 337 -9.46 24.03 3.82
C LEU A 337 -9.73 22.66 3.21
N LYS A 338 -10.97 22.16 3.23
CA LYS A 338 -11.34 20.91 2.54
C LYS A 338 -11.05 20.98 1.04
N GLN A 339 -11.41 22.08 0.40
CA GLN A 339 -11.17 22.28 -1.03
C GLN A 339 -9.66 22.37 -1.34
N GLU A 340 -8.91 23.10 -0.53
CA GLU A 340 -7.46 23.22 -0.66
C GLU A 340 -6.77 21.86 -0.55
N LEU A 341 -7.00 21.13 0.55
CA LEU A 341 -6.42 19.80 0.77
C LEU A 341 -6.80 18.82 -0.34
N GLY A 342 -8.09 18.82 -0.74
CA GLY A 342 -8.59 17.96 -1.83
C GLY A 342 -7.94 18.25 -3.18
N LYS A 343 -7.70 19.52 -3.50
CA LYS A 343 -6.99 19.94 -4.72
C LYS A 343 -5.51 19.57 -4.67
N ASN A 344 -4.85 19.87 -3.55
CA ASN A 344 -3.42 19.67 -3.42
C ASN A 344 -3.05 18.18 -3.41
N ILE A 345 -3.82 17.31 -2.74
CA ILE A 345 -3.53 15.87 -2.69
C ILE A 345 -3.62 15.22 -4.07
N LEU A 346 -4.47 15.72 -4.97
CA LEU A 346 -4.59 15.22 -6.36
C LEU A 346 -3.30 15.42 -7.17
N THR A 347 -2.45 16.39 -6.82
CA THR A 347 -1.18 16.64 -7.54
C THR A 347 -0.19 15.48 -7.39
N PHE A 348 -0.34 14.67 -6.34
CA PHE A 348 0.45 13.46 -6.08
C PHE A 348 -0.12 12.22 -6.78
N GLY A 349 -1.33 12.31 -7.34
CA GLY A 349 -2.01 11.18 -7.98
C GLY A 349 -1.37 10.78 -9.30
N LYS A 350 -1.00 9.49 -9.44
CA LYS A 350 -0.43 8.91 -10.67
C LYS A 350 -1.35 7.82 -11.21
N LYS A 351 -2.35 8.23 -12.00
CA LYS A 351 -3.39 7.32 -12.54
C LYS A 351 -2.81 6.18 -13.40
N GLN A 352 -1.75 6.47 -14.17
CA GLN A 352 -1.13 5.54 -15.12
C GLN A 352 0.11 4.83 -14.56
N ALA A 353 0.24 4.72 -13.23
CA ALA A 353 1.43 4.15 -12.61
C ALA A 353 1.72 2.71 -13.08
N ALA A 354 0.72 1.85 -13.16
CA ALA A 354 0.89 0.48 -13.61
C ALA A 354 1.35 0.41 -15.08
N GLU A 355 0.71 1.21 -15.93
CA GLU A 355 1.06 1.31 -17.35
C GLU A 355 2.51 1.78 -17.54
N GLN A 356 2.91 2.85 -16.87
CA GLN A 356 4.27 3.40 -16.96
C GLN A 356 5.33 2.41 -16.44
N ILE A 357 5.04 1.69 -15.35
CA ILE A 357 5.93 0.64 -14.85
C ILE A 357 6.09 -0.46 -15.90
N VAL A 358 5.01 -0.88 -16.56
CA VAL A 358 5.07 -1.92 -17.61
C VAL A 358 5.80 -1.41 -18.84
N ASP A 359 5.69 -0.12 -19.21
CA ASP A 359 6.50 0.47 -20.29
C ASP A 359 7.99 0.38 -19.97
N VAL A 360 8.40 0.71 -18.74
CA VAL A 360 9.78 0.53 -18.28
C VAL A 360 10.19 -0.95 -18.31
N CYS A 361 9.30 -1.87 -17.89
CA CYS A 361 9.55 -3.31 -17.99
C CYS A 361 9.87 -3.75 -19.43
N ILE A 362 9.09 -3.26 -20.42
CA ILE A 362 9.26 -3.57 -21.85
C ILE A 362 10.60 -3.04 -22.37
N SER A 363 11.02 -1.83 -21.95
CA SER A 363 12.24 -1.19 -22.41
C SER A 363 13.52 -1.93 -21.97
N ILE A 364 13.53 -2.52 -20.77
CA ILE A 364 14.70 -3.17 -20.19
C ILE A 364 14.72 -4.70 -20.32
N ALA A 365 13.60 -5.31 -20.69
CA ALA A 365 13.50 -6.77 -20.74
C ALA A 365 14.44 -7.40 -21.77
N LYS A 366 14.88 -8.62 -21.52
CA LYS A 366 15.80 -9.37 -22.39
C LYS A 366 15.05 -9.96 -23.58
N LYS A 367 15.59 -9.84 -24.81
CA LYS A 367 14.94 -10.37 -26.00
C LYS A 367 14.84 -11.90 -26.00
N LYS A 368 15.89 -12.59 -25.54
CA LYS A 368 15.93 -14.06 -25.40
C LYS A 368 16.78 -14.47 -24.21
N TRP A 369 16.43 -15.59 -23.61
CA TRP A 369 17.28 -16.26 -22.63
C TRP A 369 18.41 -16.97 -23.39
N LYS A 370 19.68 -16.62 -23.08
CA LYS A 370 20.87 -17.32 -23.59
C LYS A 370 21.16 -18.55 -22.75
#